data_dcf127de6375de136b665a1cd58c72b5
#
_entry.id   dcf127de6375de136b665a1cd58c72b5
#
_cell.length_a   1.000
_cell.length_b   1.000
_cell.length_c   1.000
_cell.angle_alpha   90.00
_cell.angle_beta   90.00
_cell.angle_gamma   90.00
#
_symmetry.space_group_name_H-M   'P 1'
#
loop_
_entity.id
_entity.type
_entity.pdbx_description
1 polymer ?
#
loop_
_entity_poly.entity_id
_entity_poly.type
_entity_poly.pdbx_seq_one_letter_code
_entity_poly.pdbx_strand_id
1 'polypeptide(L)'
;EEMCNAEFARRVGEEYLYQIQTQTNIDNLRQYNFSRLLATCPHCFNTLKNEYPEFERGQFNVISHLQFIAEQMDSGRLKAELSEKERVAIHDACYYARYNGIVNAPRFDLNKVKGLETVDPKEWGTCTTCCGAGGGQFWTDTDAPERLDVIRLKAVVNDTGCDKVATSCPFCLSMFCLLYTSPSPRD
;
A
#
# COMPACT_ATOMS: atom_id res chain seq x y z
N GLU A 1 6.17 14.21 17.06
CA GLU A 1 6.97 13.42 16.11
C GLU A 1 6.15 12.24 15.62
N GLU A 2 6.26 11.91 14.32
CA GLU A 2 5.63 10.72 13.77
C GLU A 2 6.42 9.48 14.19
N MET A 3 5.73 8.46 14.65
CA MET A 3 6.32 7.19 15.06
C MET A 3 5.68 6.04 14.30
N CYS A 4 6.38 4.90 14.24
CA CYS A 4 5.81 3.68 13.66
C CYS A 4 4.50 3.33 14.38
N ASN A 5 3.49 2.88 13.63
CA ASN A 5 2.21 2.47 14.20
C ASN A 5 2.22 1.06 14.82
N ALA A 6 3.40 0.43 14.88
CA ALA A 6 3.66 -0.88 15.45
C ALA A 6 2.90 -2.06 14.79
N GLU A 7 2.37 -1.88 13.57
CA GLU A 7 1.70 -2.97 12.84
C GLU A 7 2.58 -4.22 12.78
N PHE A 8 3.86 -4.04 12.45
CA PHE A 8 4.81 -5.13 12.36
C PHE A 8 4.94 -5.91 13.69
N ALA A 9 5.07 -5.19 14.83
CA ALA A 9 5.18 -5.83 16.14
C ALA A 9 3.99 -6.76 16.41
N ARG A 10 2.77 -6.30 16.14
CA ARG A 10 1.55 -7.13 16.29
C ARG A 10 1.59 -8.37 15.39
N ARG A 11 2.05 -8.24 14.13
CA ARG A 11 2.10 -9.37 13.17
C ARG A 11 3.10 -10.46 13.55
N VAL A 12 4.18 -10.11 14.26
CA VAL A 12 5.16 -11.10 14.75
C VAL A 12 4.89 -11.56 16.19
N GLY A 13 3.79 -11.13 16.80
CA GLY A 13 3.36 -11.57 18.12
C GLY A 13 3.88 -10.74 19.30
N GLU A 14 4.55 -9.61 19.03
CA GLU A 14 5.02 -8.67 20.05
C GLU A 14 3.89 -7.73 20.51
N GLU A 15 2.84 -8.31 21.10
CA GLU A 15 1.62 -7.59 21.48
C GLU A 15 1.89 -6.50 22.50
N TYR A 16 2.79 -6.72 23.46
CA TYR A 16 3.13 -5.72 24.48
C TYR A 16 3.74 -4.46 23.84
N LEU A 17 4.69 -4.63 22.94
CA LEU A 17 5.27 -3.50 22.19
C LEU A 17 4.23 -2.79 21.36
N TYR A 18 3.34 -3.56 20.70
CA TYR A 18 2.23 -3.00 19.92
C TYR A 18 1.33 -2.11 20.76
N GLN A 19 0.92 -2.57 21.95
CA GLN A 19 0.02 -1.83 22.84
C GLN A 19 0.64 -0.52 23.33
N ILE A 20 1.90 -0.57 23.81
CA ILE A 20 2.61 0.64 24.28
C ILE A 20 2.73 1.67 23.13
N GLN A 21 3.17 1.21 21.98
CA GLN A 21 3.40 2.08 20.84
C GLN A 21 2.09 2.68 20.32
N THR A 22 1.03 1.88 20.26
CA THR A 22 -0.31 2.32 19.87
C THR A 22 -0.84 3.39 20.81
N GLN A 23 -0.77 3.18 22.12
CA GLN A 23 -1.21 4.16 23.11
C GLN A 23 -0.42 5.48 22.99
N THR A 24 0.90 5.37 22.84
CA THR A 24 1.77 6.54 22.64
C THR A 24 1.37 7.33 21.39
N ASN A 25 1.09 6.64 20.28
CA ASN A 25 0.66 7.28 19.05
C ASN A 25 -0.73 7.93 19.17
N ILE A 26 -1.67 7.28 19.85
CA ILE A 26 -2.99 7.85 20.10
C ILE A 26 -2.86 9.15 20.89
N ASP A 27 -2.08 9.15 21.96
CA ASP A 27 -1.87 10.33 22.79
C ASP A 27 -1.19 11.47 22.02
N ASN A 28 -0.21 11.15 21.16
CA ASN A 28 0.42 12.12 20.28
C ASN A 28 -0.56 12.70 19.26
N LEU A 29 -1.32 11.86 18.55
CA LEU A 29 -2.29 12.29 17.55
C LEU A 29 -3.39 13.17 18.14
N ARG A 30 -3.83 12.88 19.37
CA ARG A 30 -4.87 13.66 20.10
C ARG A 30 -4.43 15.06 20.54
N GLN A 31 -3.15 15.38 20.45
CA GLN A 31 -2.64 16.74 20.66
C GLN A 31 -2.92 17.68 19.47
N TYR A 32 -3.26 17.13 18.30
CA TYR A 32 -3.49 17.90 17.08
C TYR A 32 -4.98 17.96 16.73
N ASN A 33 -5.39 19.09 16.17
CA ASN A 33 -6.75 19.26 15.67
C ASN A 33 -6.78 19.00 14.17
N PHE A 34 -7.28 17.83 13.75
CA PHE A 34 -7.45 17.47 12.36
C PHE A 34 -8.79 16.74 12.16
N SER A 35 -9.37 16.85 10.98
CA SER A 35 -10.63 16.19 10.63
C SER A 35 -10.42 14.81 10.00
N ARG A 36 -9.27 14.59 9.35
CA ARG A 36 -8.93 13.32 8.68
C ARG A 36 -7.46 12.99 8.89
N LEU A 37 -7.17 11.70 9.04
CA LEU A 37 -5.82 11.16 9.13
C LEU A 37 -5.50 10.44 7.81
N LEU A 38 -4.54 10.97 7.05
CA LEU A 38 -4.13 10.41 5.75
C LEU A 38 -3.05 9.35 5.95
N ALA A 39 -3.29 8.15 5.48
CA ALA A 39 -2.30 7.06 5.48
C ALA A 39 -1.82 6.75 4.05
N THR A 40 -0.51 6.75 3.85
CA THR A 40 0.13 6.43 2.56
C THR A 40 0.45 4.95 2.40
N CYS A 41 0.54 4.22 3.50
CA CYS A 41 0.80 2.78 3.52
C CYS A 41 -0.49 2.01 3.84
N PRO A 42 -0.85 0.95 3.09
CA PRO A 42 -2.05 0.16 3.36
C PRO A 42 -2.00 -0.59 4.69
N HIS A 43 -0.82 -0.96 5.18
CA HIS A 43 -0.63 -1.55 6.50
C HIS A 43 -0.97 -0.52 7.59
N CYS A 44 -0.42 0.70 7.48
CA CYS A 44 -0.74 1.79 8.40
C CYS A 44 -2.23 2.16 8.34
N PHE A 45 -2.80 2.22 7.14
CA PHE A 45 -4.22 2.48 6.95
C PHE A 45 -5.07 1.45 7.71
N ASN A 46 -4.78 0.16 7.52
CA ASN A 46 -5.50 -0.91 8.18
C ASN A 46 -5.41 -0.82 9.72
N THR A 47 -4.21 -0.66 10.24
CA THR A 47 -3.97 -0.60 11.69
C THR A 47 -4.64 0.61 12.32
N LEU A 48 -4.47 1.79 11.73
CA LEU A 48 -5.09 3.02 12.24
C LEU A 48 -6.62 3.00 12.17
N LYS A 49 -7.18 2.38 11.12
CA LYS A 49 -8.62 2.36 10.89
C LYS A 49 -9.33 1.25 11.65
N ASN A 50 -8.76 0.04 11.67
CA ASN A 50 -9.46 -1.16 12.09
C ASN A 50 -8.98 -1.68 13.46
N GLU A 51 -7.74 -1.38 13.86
CA GLU A 51 -7.13 -1.95 15.06
C GLU A 51 -6.98 -0.91 16.20
N TYR A 52 -6.61 0.34 15.89
CA TYR A 52 -6.55 1.40 16.88
C TYR A 52 -7.89 1.66 17.60
N PRO A 53 -9.08 1.48 16.98
CA PRO A 53 -10.36 1.58 17.67
C PRO A 53 -10.56 0.59 18.84
N GLU A 54 -9.73 -0.47 18.94
CA GLU A 54 -9.70 -1.37 20.10
C GLU A 54 -9.20 -0.65 21.39
N PHE A 55 -8.52 0.48 21.25
CA PHE A 55 -7.97 1.28 22.33
C PHE A 55 -8.84 2.50 22.63
N GLU A 56 -8.85 2.91 23.91
CA GLU A 56 -9.54 4.14 24.30
C GLU A 56 -9.01 5.34 23.50
N ARG A 57 -9.93 6.16 22.98
CA ARG A 57 -9.62 7.32 22.14
C ARG A 57 -8.91 7.01 20.81
N GLY A 58 -8.80 5.73 20.43
CA GLY A 58 -8.10 5.30 19.22
C GLY A 58 -8.91 5.44 17.93
N GLN A 59 -10.15 5.95 17.98
CA GLN A 59 -10.98 6.16 16.77
C GLN A 59 -10.57 7.41 16.02
N PHE A 60 -10.17 7.25 14.76
CA PHE A 60 -9.81 8.33 13.84
C PHE A 60 -10.57 8.17 12.51
N ASN A 61 -10.84 9.30 11.85
CA ASN A 61 -11.33 9.29 10.47
C ASN A 61 -10.16 9.08 9.51
N VAL A 62 -9.80 7.81 9.27
CA VAL A 62 -8.64 7.44 8.46
C VAL A 62 -9.03 7.33 7.00
N ILE A 63 -8.28 8.00 6.13
CA ILE A 63 -8.43 7.96 4.68
C ILE A 63 -7.13 7.48 4.03
N SER A 64 -7.22 6.64 2.99
CA SER A 64 -6.06 6.26 2.20
C SER A 64 -5.64 7.39 1.25
N HIS A 65 -4.35 7.44 0.90
CA HIS A 65 -3.85 8.38 -0.10
C HIS A 65 -4.56 8.22 -1.45
N LEU A 66 -4.93 6.99 -1.83
CA LEU A 66 -5.68 6.73 -3.06
C LEU A 66 -7.06 7.39 -3.04
N GLN A 67 -7.81 7.22 -1.96
CA GLN A 67 -9.11 7.87 -1.81
C GLN A 67 -8.99 9.39 -1.82
N PHE A 68 -7.94 9.91 -1.17
CA PHE A 68 -7.67 11.35 -1.16
C PHE A 68 -7.31 11.88 -2.57
N ILE A 69 -6.45 11.17 -3.31
CA ILE A 69 -6.08 11.52 -4.69
C ILE A 69 -7.32 11.47 -5.58
N ALA A 70 -8.15 10.44 -5.48
CA ALA A 70 -9.40 10.31 -6.20
C ALA A 70 -10.31 11.53 -6.00
N GLU A 71 -10.49 11.97 -4.73
CA GLU A 71 -11.25 13.18 -4.40
C GLU A 71 -10.67 14.45 -5.04
N GLN A 72 -9.32 14.59 -5.07
CA GLN A 72 -8.67 15.74 -5.68
C GLN A 72 -8.80 15.73 -7.20
N MET A 73 -8.68 14.57 -7.83
CA MET A 73 -8.85 14.41 -9.27
C MET A 73 -10.30 14.62 -9.69
N ASP A 74 -11.25 14.09 -8.94
CA ASP A 74 -12.67 14.25 -9.21
C ASP A 74 -13.14 15.72 -9.12
N SER A 75 -12.63 16.44 -8.13
CA SER A 75 -12.87 17.87 -7.97
C SER A 75 -12.13 18.77 -8.99
N GLY A 76 -11.28 18.17 -9.83
CA GLY A 76 -10.46 18.91 -10.82
C GLY A 76 -9.29 19.68 -10.23
N ARG A 77 -9.02 19.56 -8.92
CA ARG A 77 -7.88 20.20 -8.26
C ARG A 77 -6.55 19.55 -8.59
N LEU A 78 -6.55 18.25 -8.87
CA LEU A 78 -5.39 17.50 -9.33
C LEU A 78 -5.64 17.02 -10.77
N LYS A 79 -4.66 17.26 -11.64
CA LYS A 79 -4.63 16.74 -13.02
C LYS A 79 -3.26 16.16 -13.27
N ALA A 80 -3.20 15.03 -13.95
CA ALA A 80 -1.96 14.37 -14.33
C ALA A 80 -2.00 13.99 -15.82
N GLU A 81 -0.88 14.19 -16.49
CA GLU A 81 -0.68 13.86 -17.89
C GLU A 81 0.73 13.38 -18.12
N LEU A 82 0.92 12.33 -18.88
CA LEU A 82 2.23 11.84 -19.31
C LEU A 82 2.62 12.51 -20.61
N SER A 83 3.93 12.76 -20.80
CA SER A 83 4.50 13.29 -22.05
C SER A 83 4.38 12.29 -23.20
N GLU A 84 4.44 11.01 -22.92
CA GLU A 84 4.31 9.91 -23.85
C GLU A 84 3.29 8.89 -23.33
N LYS A 85 2.73 8.11 -24.27
CA LYS A 85 1.81 7.04 -23.88
C LYS A 85 2.56 5.89 -23.22
N GLU A 86 2.05 5.46 -22.08
CA GLU A 86 2.61 4.34 -21.32
C GLU A 86 1.53 3.30 -20.99
N ARG A 87 1.97 2.04 -20.86
CA ARG A 87 1.16 0.94 -20.32
C ARG A 87 1.74 0.47 -18.99
N VAL A 88 0.88 0.23 -18.02
CA VAL A 88 1.30 -0.21 -16.70
C VAL A 88 0.36 -1.30 -16.18
N ALA A 89 0.94 -2.37 -15.62
CA ALA A 89 0.18 -3.37 -14.88
C ALA A 89 -0.14 -2.87 -13.47
N ILE A 90 -1.32 -3.21 -12.94
CA ILE A 90 -1.69 -2.87 -11.57
C ILE A 90 -1.42 -4.07 -10.67
N HIS A 91 -0.64 -3.87 -9.62
CA HIS A 91 -0.55 -4.80 -8.50
C HIS A 91 -1.34 -4.26 -7.31
N ASP A 92 -2.45 -4.90 -7.00
CA ASP A 92 -3.27 -4.54 -5.84
C ASP A 92 -2.57 -4.90 -4.53
N ALA A 93 -2.42 -3.93 -3.65
CA ALA A 93 -1.91 -4.16 -2.31
C ALA A 93 -2.96 -4.94 -1.48
N CYS A 94 -2.57 -6.09 -0.94
CA CYS A 94 -3.51 -7.00 -0.25
C CYS A 94 -4.24 -6.35 0.93
N TYR A 95 -3.60 -5.46 1.68
CA TYR A 95 -4.23 -4.72 2.78
C TYR A 95 -5.26 -3.68 2.31
N TYR A 96 -5.11 -3.11 1.11
CA TYR A 96 -6.18 -2.30 0.54
C TYR A 96 -7.29 -3.16 -0.04
N ALA A 97 -6.94 -4.08 -0.96
CA ALA A 97 -7.93 -4.82 -1.71
C ALA A 97 -8.67 -5.86 -0.86
N ARG A 98 -7.92 -6.72 -0.16
CA ARG A 98 -8.49 -7.87 0.55
C ARG A 98 -9.02 -7.52 1.93
N TYR A 99 -8.26 -6.74 2.71
CA TYR A 99 -8.65 -6.40 4.08
C TYR A 99 -9.62 -5.20 4.15
N ASN A 100 -9.55 -4.27 3.20
CA ASN A 100 -10.32 -3.03 3.27
C ASN A 100 -11.24 -2.79 2.07
N GLY A 101 -11.31 -3.69 1.09
CA GLY A 101 -12.19 -3.58 -0.08
C GLY A 101 -11.88 -2.41 -1.02
N ILE A 102 -10.69 -1.81 -0.89
CA ILE A 102 -10.26 -0.68 -1.73
C ILE A 102 -9.60 -1.23 -3.00
N VAL A 103 -10.43 -1.50 -4.01
CA VAL A 103 -10.01 -2.05 -5.31
C VAL A 103 -10.11 -0.99 -6.42
N ASN A 104 -11.16 -0.18 -6.39
CA ASN A 104 -11.47 0.73 -7.49
C ASN A 104 -10.63 2.03 -7.46
N ALA A 105 -10.23 2.50 -6.27
CA ALA A 105 -9.51 3.76 -6.14
C ALA A 105 -8.20 3.81 -6.94
N PRO A 106 -7.28 2.81 -6.87
CA PRO A 106 -6.06 2.85 -7.69
C PRO A 106 -6.34 2.87 -9.20
N ARG A 107 -7.38 2.18 -9.65
CA ARG A 107 -7.80 2.18 -11.07
C ARG A 107 -8.39 3.53 -11.48
N PHE A 108 -9.21 4.12 -10.63
CA PHE A 108 -9.78 5.44 -10.86
C PHE A 108 -8.68 6.50 -10.98
N ASP A 109 -7.72 6.51 -10.06
CA ASP A 109 -6.62 7.46 -10.05
C ASP A 109 -5.77 7.34 -11.31
N LEU A 110 -5.34 6.12 -11.64
CA LEU A 110 -4.47 5.87 -12.79
C LEU A 110 -5.19 6.12 -14.12
N ASN A 111 -6.46 5.74 -14.25
CA ASN A 111 -7.24 5.95 -15.48
C ASN A 111 -7.56 7.43 -15.75
N LYS A 112 -7.44 8.30 -14.74
CA LYS A 112 -7.53 9.76 -14.91
C LYS A 112 -6.24 10.40 -15.40
N VAL A 113 -5.13 9.68 -15.39
CA VAL A 113 -3.85 10.15 -15.93
C VAL A 113 -3.89 10.06 -17.46
N LYS A 114 -3.87 11.22 -18.12
CA LYS A 114 -3.90 11.26 -19.58
C LYS A 114 -2.61 10.66 -20.16
N GLY A 115 -2.77 9.76 -21.12
CA GLY A 115 -1.66 9.04 -21.75
C GLY A 115 -1.27 7.74 -21.06
N LEU A 116 -1.90 7.36 -19.95
CA LEU A 116 -1.65 6.11 -19.23
C LEU A 116 -2.75 5.07 -19.56
N GLU A 117 -2.33 3.88 -19.95
CA GLU A 117 -3.19 2.70 -20.10
C GLU A 117 -2.89 1.72 -18.96
N THR A 118 -3.92 1.32 -18.21
CA THR A 118 -3.76 0.36 -17.11
C THR A 118 -4.21 -1.03 -17.54
N VAL A 119 -3.50 -2.06 -17.08
CA VAL A 119 -3.79 -3.46 -17.38
C VAL A 119 -3.85 -4.26 -16.08
N ASP A 120 -4.92 -5.02 -15.90
CA ASP A 120 -5.04 -5.92 -14.76
C ASP A 120 -4.47 -7.31 -15.10
N PRO A 121 -3.68 -7.94 -14.20
CA PRO A 121 -3.30 -9.35 -14.34
C PRO A 121 -4.53 -10.24 -14.07
N LYS A 122 -4.43 -11.54 -14.35
CA LYS A 122 -5.53 -12.49 -14.10
C LYS A 122 -6.00 -12.48 -12.64
N GLU A 123 -5.05 -12.43 -11.73
CA GLU A 123 -5.33 -12.34 -10.29
C GLU A 123 -5.22 -10.89 -9.82
N TRP A 124 -6.35 -10.22 -9.72
CA TRP A 124 -6.46 -8.80 -9.33
C TRP A 124 -7.52 -8.58 -8.25
N GLY A 125 -7.58 -7.37 -7.72
CA GLY A 125 -8.53 -6.97 -6.71
C GLY A 125 -8.40 -7.82 -5.45
N THR A 126 -9.51 -8.35 -4.95
CA THR A 126 -9.53 -9.20 -3.75
C THR A 126 -8.87 -10.57 -3.95
N CYS A 127 -8.71 -11.01 -5.21
CA CYS A 127 -8.03 -12.26 -5.57
C CYS A 127 -6.52 -12.08 -5.81
N THR A 128 -5.99 -10.88 -5.62
CA THR A 128 -4.56 -10.60 -5.83
C THR A 128 -3.66 -11.52 -5.02
N THR A 129 -2.61 -12.07 -5.64
CA THR A 129 -1.55 -12.76 -4.90
C THR A 129 -0.66 -11.76 -4.17
N CYS A 130 -0.24 -12.07 -2.95
CA CYS A 130 0.60 -11.21 -2.12
C CYS A 130 2.00 -11.02 -2.73
N CYS A 131 2.61 -9.85 -2.50
CA CYS A 131 4.02 -9.60 -2.81
C CYS A 131 4.99 -10.30 -1.86
N GLY A 132 4.51 -10.90 -0.78
CA GLY A 132 5.32 -11.63 0.19
C GLY A 132 5.87 -10.82 1.37
N ALA A 133 5.66 -9.49 1.43
CA ALA A 133 6.22 -8.67 2.51
C ALA A 133 5.47 -8.77 3.85
N GLY A 134 4.20 -9.19 3.83
CA GLY A 134 3.35 -9.21 5.02
C GLY A 134 3.78 -10.22 6.08
N GLY A 135 3.25 -10.07 7.31
CA GLY A 135 3.52 -10.98 8.41
C GLY A 135 4.98 -11.02 8.88
N GLY A 136 5.74 -9.95 8.63
CA GLY A 136 7.14 -9.88 9.00
C GLY A 136 8.13 -10.43 7.97
N GLN A 137 7.65 -11.04 6.89
CA GLN A 137 8.51 -11.65 5.86
C GLN A 137 9.41 -10.66 5.13
N PHE A 138 9.08 -9.38 5.14
CA PHE A 138 9.96 -8.32 4.61
C PHE A 138 11.34 -8.29 5.26
N TRP A 139 11.43 -8.74 6.52
CA TRP A 139 12.65 -8.70 7.34
C TRP A 139 13.36 -10.05 7.42
N THR A 140 12.86 -11.06 6.71
CA THR A 140 13.44 -12.40 6.70
C THR A 140 14.07 -12.68 5.36
N ASP A 141 15.27 -13.29 5.37
CA ASP A 141 15.87 -13.82 4.17
C ASP A 141 15.21 -15.16 3.82
N THR A 142 14.69 -15.24 2.61
CA THR A 142 14.20 -16.49 2.03
C THR A 142 15.03 -16.79 0.78
N ASP A 143 15.52 -18.00 0.66
CA ASP A 143 16.28 -18.40 -0.51
C ASP A 143 15.43 -18.31 -1.78
N ALA A 144 15.93 -17.60 -2.81
CA ALA A 144 15.38 -17.71 -4.15
C ALA A 144 15.59 -19.16 -4.63
N PRO A 145 14.69 -19.79 -5.39
CA PRO A 145 13.68 -19.19 -6.28
C PRO A 145 12.25 -19.17 -5.74
N GLU A 146 12.02 -19.52 -4.51
CA GLU A 146 10.67 -19.69 -3.94
C GLU A 146 10.06 -18.41 -3.35
N ARG A 147 10.72 -17.28 -3.47
CA ARG A 147 10.22 -16.00 -2.98
C ARG A 147 8.92 -15.58 -3.66
N LEU A 148 7.93 -15.20 -2.86
CA LEU A 148 6.59 -14.81 -3.33
C LEU A 148 6.62 -13.57 -4.24
N ASP A 149 7.52 -12.62 -3.99
CA ASP A 149 7.69 -11.44 -4.82
C ASP A 149 8.11 -11.79 -6.26
N VAL A 150 9.06 -12.75 -6.40
CA VAL A 150 9.49 -13.26 -7.71
C VAL A 150 8.34 -13.91 -8.46
N ILE A 151 7.61 -14.81 -7.77
CA ILE A 151 6.47 -15.53 -8.35
C ILE A 151 5.40 -14.52 -8.78
N ARG A 152 5.05 -13.58 -7.90
CA ARG A 152 4.03 -12.58 -8.19
C ARG A 152 4.41 -11.66 -9.33
N LEU A 153 5.64 -11.14 -9.33
CA LEU A 153 6.08 -10.23 -10.37
C LEU A 153 6.11 -10.91 -11.75
N LYS A 154 6.63 -12.14 -11.81
CA LYS A 154 6.60 -12.95 -13.04
C LYS A 154 5.17 -13.19 -13.53
N ALA A 155 4.24 -13.50 -12.65
CA ALA A 155 2.83 -13.69 -13.01
C ALA A 155 2.23 -12.39 -13.58
N VAL A 156 2.45 -11.24 -12.94
CA VAL A 156 1.96 -9.94 -13.41
C VAL A 156 2.50 -9.62 -14.81
N VAL A 157 3.82 -9.75 -15.00
CA VAL A 157 4.46 -9.47 -16.30
C VAL A 157 3.97 -10.43 -17.38
N ASN A 158 3.89 -11.73 -17.09
CA ASN A 158 3.43 -12.74 -18.06
C ASN A 158 1.96 -12.54 -18.45
N ASP A 159 1.11 -12.16 -17.50
CA ASP A 159 -0.32 -11.98 -17.77
C ASP A 159 -0.62 -10.70 -18.57
N THR A 160 0.15 -9.64 -18.35
CA THR A 160 -0.15 -8.32 -18.90
C THR A 160 0.74 -7.91 -20.06
N GLY A 161 1.94 -8.50 -20.18
CA GLY A 161 2.97 -8.07 -21.13
C GLY A 161 3.51 -6.65 -20.86
N CYS A 162 3.25 -6.10 -19.66
CA CYS A 162 3.76 -4.78 -19.26
C CYS A 162 5.17 -4.92 -18.66
N ASP A 163 6.03 -3.95 -18.96
CA ASP A 163 7.36 -3.80 -18.37
C ASP A 163 7.37 -2.92 -17.12
N LYS A 164 6.23 -2.29 -16.81
CA LYS A 164 6.04 -1.42 -15.64
C LYS A 164 4.89 -1.93 -14.78
N VAL A 165 5.08 -1.89 -13.47
CA VAL A 165 4.07 -2.28 -12.48
C VAL A 165 3.80 -1.13 -11.51
N ALA A 166 2.54 -0.72 -11.43
CA ALA A 166 2.08 0.25 -10.43
C ALA A 166 1.59 -0.48 -9.17
N THR A 167 2.02 -0.03 -8.02
CA THR A 167 1.51 -0.48 -6.73
C THR A 167 1.34 0.68 -5.75
N SER A 168 0.36 0.57 -4.87
CA SER A 168 0.04 1.59 -3.87
C SER A 168 0.59 1.27 -2.48
N CYS A 169 1.48 0.29 -2.36
CA CYS A 169 2.07 -0.14 -1.10
C CYS A 169 3.59 0.00 -1.13
N PRO A 170 4.20 0.74 -0.18
CA PRO A 170 5.66 0.87 -0.13
C PRO A 170 6.38 -0.47 0.10
N PHE A 171 5.78 -1.41 0.82
CA PHE A 171 6.34 -2.76 0.96
C PHE A 171 6.30 -3.54 -0.36
N CYS A 172 5.18 -3.51 -1.10
CA CYS A 172 5.11 -4.14 -2.41
C CYS A 172 6.12 -3.52 -3.38
N LEU A 173 6.26 -2.18 -3.35
CA LEU A 173 7.25 -1.47 -4.14
C LEU A 173 8.67 -1.95 -3.82
N SER A 174 9.04 -1.99 -2.54
CA SER A 174 10.36 -2.45 -2.11
C SER A 174 10.64 -3.89 -2.52
N MET A 175 9.67 -4.81 -2.34
CA MET A 175 9.81 -6.21 -2.75
C MET A 175 10.05 -6.34 -4.25
N PHE A 176 9.31 -5.61 -5.06
CA PHE A 176 9.48 -5.67 -6.53
C PHE A 176 10.76 -4.97 -7.00
N CYS A 177 11.17 -3.86 -6.36
CA CYS A 177 12.42 -3.18 -6.67
C CYS A 177 13.67 -4.02 -6.37
N LEU A 178 13.61 -4.91 -5.38
CA LEU A 178 14.71 -5.84 -5.09
C LEU A 178 14.95 -6.87 -6.20
N LEU A 179 13.96 -7.09 -7.07
CA LEU A 179 14.04 -8.05 -8.18
C LEU A 179 14.42 -7.39 -9.51
N TYR A 180 14.08 -6.13 -9.69
CA TYR A 180 14.48 -5.33 -10.83
C TYR A 180 15.68 -4.49 -10.42
N THR A 181 16.77 -4.65 -11.13
CA THR A 181 17.99 -3.84 -11.01
C THR A 181 17.79 -2.39 -11.49
N SER A 182 16.66 -1.80 -11.19
CA SER A 182 16.49 -0.35 -11.29
C SER A 182 17.20 0.24 -10.08
N PRO A 183 18.11 1.20 -10.26
CA PRO A 183 18.77 1.83 -9.14
C PRO A 183 17.70 2.33 -8.17
N SER A 184 17.81 1.92 -6.92
CA SER A 184 17.00 2.46 -5.85
C SER A 184 17.21 3.97 -5.80
N PRO A 185 16.17 4.77 -5.51
CA PRO A 185 16.38 6.20 -5.25
C PRO A 185 17.35 6.48 -4.10
N ARG A 186 17.90 5.44 -3.47
CA ARG A 186 18.89 5.49 -2.39
C ARG A 186 20.31 5.12 -2.83
N ASP A 187 20.51 4.68 -4.07
CA ASP A 187 21.80 4.46 -4.71
C ASP A 187 22.14 5.67 -5.58
#